data_ad1df65c5952e2e5d84d7d99925ce753
#
_entry.id   ad1df65c5952e2e5d84d7d99925ce753
#
_cell.length_a   1.000
_cell.length_b   1.000
_cell.length_c   1.000
_cell.angle_alpha   90.00
_cell.angle_beta   90.00
_cell.angle_gamma   90.00
#
_symmetry.space_group_name_H-M   'P 1'
#
loop_
_entity.id
_entity.type
_entity.pdbx_description
1 polymer ?
#
loop_
_entity_poly.entity_id
_entity_poly.type
_entity_poly.pdbx_seq_one_letter_code
_entity_poly.pdbx_strand_id
1 'polypeptide(L)'
;KKILVSLLPNCKIMKRFKIFFIVLCSVLAAKAQSIVFNNQVPKHEVRAVWLTTIGGIDWPHSYAQSSYSAEKQKKELTDILDRLQQAKINTVLIQTRVRGTMIYPSAYEPWDGCLSGFPGRSPGYDALQFAIDECHKRGMELHAWVVTIPVGKWNALGCKTLRQKMPKLIKKIGADGYMDPENSRTGDYLANICREITHKYNVDGIHLDYIRYPETWNIKVSREQGRRYITNIVRKIHDAVKAEKPWVKMSCSPVGKYDDLSRYRSFGWNAYTKVCQDAQGWLKSGLMDELFPMMYFKNEHFYPFAIDWQEQSHGKIVVPGLGIYFLDPKEGKWNINDVTAEMYHIRNLGMGYAFFRNKFLLDNKQGILDFTQRFNPYPSLVPPMTWASKNQPEQPQQLSVITTDNKVSVSWSNPSNYTDGTKIATPYIYNNCLLYTSPSPRDISGS
;
A
#
# COMPACT_ATOMS: atom_id res chain seq x y z
N LYS A 1 85.08 30.66 9.82
CA LYS A 1 84.91 29.53 8.83
C LYS A 1 83.43 29.20 8.72
N LYS A 2 82.94 29.43 7.49
CA LYS A 2 81.57 29.13 7.08
C LYS A 2 81.40 27.62 6.91
N ILE A 3 80.33 27.03 7.38
CA ILE A 3 79.75 25.81 6.81
C ILE A 3 78.31 26.11 6.47
N LEU A 4 78.09 26.18 5.15
CA LEU A 4 76.79 26.27 4.53
C LEU A 4 76.29 24.80 4.36
N VAL A 5 75.23 24.43 5.03
CA VAL A 5 74.58 23.16 4.78
C VAL A 5 73.39 23.40 3.89
N SER A 6 73.50 22.96 2.65
CA SER A 6 72.43 22.97 1.66
C SER A 6 71.34 21.97 2.05
N LEU A 7 70.21 22.48 2.42
CA LEU A 7 68.98 21.69 2.56
C LEU A 7 68.03 21.97 1.37
N LEU A 8 68.30 21.35 0.26
CA LEU A 8 67.27 21.20 -0.79
C LEU A 8 67.49 19.84 -1.51
N PRO A 9 66.79 18.83 -1.08
CA PRO A 9 66.10 18.07 -2.09
C PRO A 9 64.69 17.73 -1.59
N ASN A 10 63.68 18.06 -2.31
CA ASN A 10 62.42 17.30 -2.37
C ASN A 10 61.24 18.16 -2.87
N CYS A 11 61.52 19.18 -3.68
CA CYS A 11 60.47 19.90 -4.39
C CYS A 11 59.69 19.00 -5.36
N LYS A 12 60.29 17.95 -5.91
CA LYS A 12 59.63 16.98 -6.81
C LYS A 12 58.73 16.01 -6.06
N ILE A 13 59.09 15.58 -4.86
CA ILE A 13 58.27 14.65 -4.03
C ILE A 13 57.04 15.40 -3.48
N MET A 14 57.24 16.61 -2.96
CA MET A 14 56.12 17.43 -2.50
C MET A 14 55.15 17.82 -3.63
N LYS A 15 55.63 18.08 -4.85
CA LYS A 15 54.72 18.30 -6.01
C LYS A 15 53.95 17.04 -6.37
N ARG A 16 54.56 15.86 -6.33
CA ARG A 16 53.87 14.58 -6.57
C ARG A 16 52.84 14.27 -5.48
N PHE A 17 53.15 14.58 -4.22
CA PHE A 17 52.20 14.42 -3.10
C PHE A 17 51.01 15.40 -3.24
N LYS A 18 51.26 16.66 -3.60
CA LYS A 18 50.17 17.63 -3.86
C LYS A 18 49.29 17.21 -5.03
N ILE A 19 49.87 16.71 -6.12
CA ILE A 19 49.09 16.24 -7.27
C ILE A 19 48.31 14.98 -6.88
N PHE A 20 48.89 14.04 -6.16
CA PHE A 20 48.23 12.83 -5.68
C PHE A 20 47.08 13.17 -4.73
N PHE A 21 47.24 14.14 -3.82
CA PHE A 21 46.21 14.60 -2.91
C PHE A 21 45.07 15.33 -3.64
N ILE A 22 45.39 16.15 -4.65
CA ILE A 22 44.39 16.83 -5.48
C ILE A 22 43.58 15.81 -6.32
N VAL A 23 44.27 14.80 -6.88
CA VAL A 23 43.59 13.72 -7.65
C VAL A 23 42.78 12.84 -6.70
N LEU A 24 43.26 12.54 -5.49
CA LEU A 24 42.49 11.78 -4.49
C LEU A 24 41.26 12.58 -4.01
N CYS A 25 41.38 13.90 -3.77
CA CYS A 25 40.29 14.76 -3.41
C CYS A 25 39.29 14.93 -4.55
N SER A 26 39.76 15.00 -5.80
CA SER A 26 38.85 15.08 -6.96
C SER A 26 38.15 13.75 -7.23
N VAL A 27 38.78 12.60 -6.98
CA VAL A 27 38.16 11.27 -7.09
C VAL A 27 37.18 11.05 -5.92
N LEU A 28 37.46 11.55 -4.72
CA LEU A 28 36.56 11.53 -3.58
C LEU A 28 35.37 12.50 -3.81
N ALA A 29 35.61 13.68 -4.39
CA ALA A 29 34.56 14.62 -4.77
C ALA A 29 33.69 14.10 -5.92
N ALA A 30 34.29 13.35 -6.88
CA ALA A 30 33.54 12.70 -7.96
C ALA A 30 32.71 11.48 -7.47
N LYS A 31 33.06 10.89 -6.32
CA LYS A 31 32.25 9.85 -5.65
C LYS A 31 31.23 10.40 -4.64
N ALA A 32 31.36 11.66 -4.25
CA ALA A 32 30.26 12.39 -3.67
C ALA A 32 29.31 12.78 -4.84
N GLN A 33 28.63 11.80 -5.40
CA GLN A 33 27.39 12.09 -6.10
C GLN A 33 26.54 12.85 -5.08
N SER A 34 26.44 14.17 -5.27
CA SER A 34 25.36 14.91 -4.67
C SER A 34 24.11 14.11 -5.00
N ILE A 35 23.45 13.58 -3.99
CA ILE A 35 22.08 13.11 -4.15
C ILE A 35 21.33 14.36 -4.56
N VAL A 36 21.24 14.59 -5.86
CA VAL A 36 20.36 15.60 -6.41
C VAL A 36 18.98 15.04 -6.10
N PHE A 37 18.40 15.53 -5.01
CA PHE A 37 17.00 15.29 -4.77
C PHE A 37 16.29 15.84 -6.01
N ASN A 38 15.84 14.93 -6.85
CA ASN A 38 15.03 15.29 -7.98
C ASN A 38 13.70 15.78 -7.40
N ASN A 39 13.56 17.09 -7.23
CA ASN A 39 12.36 17.74 -6.69
C ASN A 39 11.18 17.65 -7.67
N GLN A 40 11.33 16.92 -8.78
CA GLN A 40 10.23 16.69 -9.69
C GLN A 40 9.25 15.72 -9.04
N VAL A 41 8.03 16.18 -8.87
CA VAL A 41 6.92 15.35 -8.42
C VAL A 41 6.66 14.31 -9.51
N PRO A 42 6.70 13.00 -9.19
CA PRO A 42 6.51 11.97 -10.19
C PRO A 42 5.09 12.00 -10.74
N LYS A 43 4.97 11.80 -12.06
CA LYS A 43 3.67 11.69 -12.72
C LYS A 43 2.88 10.48 -12.22
N HIS A 44 3.57 9.37 -11.96
CA HIS A 44 3.01 8.14 -11.45
C HIS A 44 3.66 7.80 -10.11
N GLU A 45 2.87 7.72 -9.06
CA GLU A 45 3.31 7.36 -7.71
C GLU A 45 2.10 6.91 -6.90
N VAL A 46 2.15 5.75 -6.28
CA VAL A 46 1.13 5.35 -5.29
C VAL A 46 1.36 6.15 -4.02
N ARG A 47 0.33 6.86 -3.57
CA ARG A 47 0.27 7.62 -2.31
C ARG A 47 -0.88 7.07 -1.50
N ALA A 48 -0.58 6.13 -0.63
CA ALA A 48 -1.60 5.34 0.01
C ALA A 48 -1.73 5.62 1.51
N VAL A 49 -2.86 5.21 2.06
CA VAL A 49 -3.10 5.19 3.50
C VAL A 49 -3.92 3.97 3.88
N TRP A 50 -3.57 3.32 5.00
CA TRP A 50 -4.44 2.34 5.64
C TRP A 50 -5.49 3.05 6.49
N LEU A 51 -6.75 2.70 6.23
CA LEU A 51 -7.90 3.15 7.00
C LEU A 51 -8.50 1.95 7.74
N THR A 52 -8.26 1.88 9.04
CA THR A 52 -8.67 0.76 9.88
C THR A 52 -10.10 0.94 10.38
N THR A 53 -10.89 -0.12 10.31
CA THR A 53 -12.27 -0.13 10.83
C THR A 53 -12.42 -0.87 12.14
N ILE A 54 -11.45 -1.73 12.49
CA ILE A 54 -11.49 -2.48 13.75
C ILE A 54 -11.67 -1.56 14.94
N GLY A 55 -12.74 -1.80 15.73
CA GLY A 55 -13.04 -0.98 16.90
C GLY A 55 -13.30 0.49 16.61
N GLY A 56 -13.47 0.88 15.34
CA GLY A 56 -13.66 2.28 14.94
C GLY A 56 -12.44 3.17 15.14
N ILE A 57 -11.22 2.60 15.17
CA ILE A 57 -10.01 3.37 15.54
C ILE A 57 -9.57 4.43 14.52
N ASP A 58 -9.95 4.28 13.23
CA ASP A 58 -9.83 5.34 12.23
C ASP A 58 -11.20 5.78 11.72
N TRP A 59 -12.13 4.83 11.54
CA TRP A 59 -13.50 5.03 11.13
C TRP A 59 -14.29 3.74 11.33
N PRO A 60 -15.59 3.81 11.75
CA PRO A 60 -16.29 5.00 12.23
C PRO A 60 -16.10 5.23 13.75
N HIS A 61 -16.17 6.48 14.20
CA HIS A 61 -16.10 6.82 15.63
C HIS A 61 -17.45 6.81 16.33
N SER A 62 -18.54 6.54 15.60
CA SER A 62 -19.90 6.45 16.15
C SER A 62 -20.65 5.29 15.52
N TYR A 63 -21.65 4.74 16.21
CA TYR A 63 -22.44 3.61 15.73
C TYR A 63 -23.65 4.07 14.92
N ALA A 64 -23.90 3.43 13.76
CA ALA A 64 -25.10 3.61 12.96
C ALA A 64 -26.23 2.73 13.51
N GLN A 65 -27.15 3.34 14.23
CA GLN A 65 -28.31 2.68 14.85
C GLN A 65 -29.65 3.31 14.42
N SER A 66 -29.59 4.38 13.66
CA SER A 66 -30.71 5.09 13.03
C SER A 66 -30.24 5.68 11.69
N SER A 67 -31.17 6.14 10.86
CA SER A 67 -30.82 6.85 9.62
C SER A 67 -29.94 8.07 9.89
N TYR A 68 -30.24 8.84 10.94
CA TYR A 68 -29.43 10.00 11.33
C TYR A 68 -27.98 9.62 11.68
N SER A 69 -27.79 8.58 12.50
CA SER A 69 -26.43 8.15 12.87
C SER A 69 -25.70 7.46 11.72
N ALA A 70 -26.41 6.84 10.78
CA ALA A 70 -25.82 6.32 9.55
C ALA A 70 -25.29 7.46 8.66
N GLU A 71 -26.08 8.54 8.47
CA GLU A 71 -25.62 9.71 7.73
C GLU A 71 -24.44 10.42 8.41
N LYS A 72 -24.39 10.44 9.74
CA LYS A 72 -23.23 10.95 10.49
C LYS A 72 -21.97 10.13 10.21
N GLN A 73 -22.05 8.79 10.17
CA GLN A 73 -20.92 7.92 9.79
C GLN A 73 -20.46 8.19 8.36
N LYS A 74 -21.38 8.31 7.43
CA LYS A 74 -21.09 8.62 6.03
C LYS A 74 -20.39 9.97 5.89
N LYS A 75 -20.92 11.00 6.58
CA LYS A 75 -20.29 12.32 6.58
C LYS A 75 -18.88 12.28 7.14
N GLU A 76 -18.65 11.55 8.21
CA GLU A 76 -17.31 11.38 8.79
C GLU A 76 -16.34 10.80 7.76
N LEU A 77 -16.73 9.76 7.01
CA LEU A 77 -15.87 9.19 5.97
C LEU A 77 -15.60 10.19 4.85
N THR A 78 -16.62 10.94 4.39
CA THR A 78 -16.39 11.98 3.36
C THR A 78 -15.43 13.06 3.84
N ASP A 79 -15.53 13.50 5.09
CA ASP A 79 -14.61 14.49 5.66
C ASP A 79 -13.15 13.95 5.74
N ILE A 80 -12.98 12.68 6.06
CA ILE A 80 -11.68 11.99 6.01
C ILE A 80 -11.13 12.00 4.59
N LEU A 81 -11.93 11.56 3.61
CA LEU A 81 -11.51 11.46 2.21
C LEU A 81 -11.20 12.82 1.59
N ASP A 82 -11.94 13.87 1.93
CA ASP A 82 -11.67 15.25 1.49
C ASP A 82 -10.28 15.72 1.95
N ARG A 83 -9.92 15.45 3.20
CA ARG A 83 -8.60 15.78 3.74
C ARG A 83 -7.48 14.96 3.11
N LEU A 84 -7.73 13.68 2.82
CA LEU A 84 -6.78 12.82 2.09
C LEU A 84 -6.58 13.33 0.65
N GLN A 85 -7.64 13.76 -0.03
CA GLN A 85 -7.56 14.36 -1.36
C GLN A 85 -6.72 15.66 -1.34
N GLN A 86 -6.89 16.51 -0.33
CA GLN A 86 -6.06 17.71 -0.16
C GLN A 86 -4.58 17.37 0.00
N ALA A 87 -4.24 16.25 0.65
CA ALA A 87 -2.88 15.74 0.78
C ALA A 87 -2.39 14.99 -0.47
N LYS A 88 -3.21 14.92 -1.54
CA LYS A 88 -2.92 14.23 -2.80
C LYS A 88 -2.68 12.72 -2.61
N ILE A 89 -3.34 12.13 -1.63
CA ILE A 89 -3.45 10.67 -1.48
C ILE A 89 -4.33 10.17 -2.64
N ASN A 90 -3.94 9.08 -3.27
CA ASN A 90 -4.65 8.51 -4.43
C ASN A 90 -5.06 7.06 -4.24
N THR A 91 -4.75 6.45 -3.10
CA THR A 91 -5.09 5.05 -2.81
C THR A 91 -5.47 4.89 -1.34
N VAL A 92 -6.62 4.29 -1.08
CA VAL A 92 -7.12 4.00 0.27
C VAL A 92 -7.25 2.50 0.46
N LEU A 93 -6.55 1.95 1.45
CA LEU A 93 -6.65 0.55 1.86
C LEU A 93 -7.63 0.47 3.03
N ILE A 94 -8.94 0.22 2.76
CA ILE A 94 -9.96 0.18 3.80
C ILE A 94 -10.12 -1.23 4.37
N GLN A 95 -10.06 -1.37 5.69
CA GLN A 95 -10.21 -2.65 6.34
C GLN A 95 -11.64 -3.19 6.17
N THR A 96 -11.80 -4.15 5.24
CA THR A 96 -13.06 -4.69 4.76
C THR A 96 -13.44 -5.99 5.47
N ARG A 97 -12.50 -6.93 5.57
CA ARG A 97 -12.59 -8.10 6.44
C ARG A 97 -11.73 -7.84 7.68
N VAL A 98 -12.38 -7.76 8.84
CA VAL A 98 -11.68 -7.39 10.07
C VAL A 98 -11.06 -8.62 10.73
N ARG A 99 -11.85 -9.50 11.33
CA ARG A 99 -11.41 -10.76 11.97
C ARG A 99 -12.56 -11.75 11.96
N GLY A 100 -12.88 -12.31 10.79
CA GLY A 100 -14.04 -13.19 10.63
C GLY A 100 -15.38 -12.43 10.64
N THR A 101 -15.32 -11.13 10.36
CA THR A 101 -16.46 -10.21 10.25
C THR A 101 -16.20 -9.21 9.12
N MET A 102 -17.27 -8.63 8.55
CA MET A 102 -17.23 -7.79 7.35
C MET A 102 -17.89 -6.44 7.58
N ILE A 103 -17.49 -5.44 6.77
CA ILE A 103 -18.16 -4.13 6.75
C ILE A 103 -19.19 -4.00 5.61
N TYR A 104 -19.57 -5.11 4.96
CA TYR A 104 -20.55 -5.19 3.89
C TYR A 104 -21.44 -6.44 4.07
N PRO A 105 -22.60 -6.55 3.36
CA PRO A 105 -23.49 -7.72 3.47
C PRO A 105 -22.85 -8.94 2.76
N SER A 106 -22.10 -9.74 3.51
CA SER A 106 -21.44 -10.95 3.02
C SER A 106 -22.29 -12.20 3.23
N ALA A 107 -22.23 -13.13 2.27
CA ALA A 107 -22.80 -14.47 2.42
C ALA A 107 -21.95 -15.38 3.34
N TYR A 108 -20.71 -15.01 3.61
CA TYR A 108 -19.74 -15.86 4.33
C TYR A 108 -19.62 -15.51 5.80
N GLU A 109 -19.47 -14.25 6.14
CA GLU A 109 -19.18 -13.80 7.50
C GLU A 109 -20.16 -12.71 7.96
N PRO A 110 -20.43 -12.62 9.28
CA PRO A 110 -21.37 -11.63 9.80
C PRO A 110 -20.81 -10.20 9.75
N TRP A 111 -21.70 -9.23 9.87
CA TRP A 111 -21.36 -7.83 10.04
C TRP A 111 -20.40 -7.60 11.22
N ASP A 112 -19.42 -6.73 11.03
CA ASP A 112 -18.59 -6.27 12.14
C ASP A 112 -19.35 -5.31 13.05
N GLY A 113 -19.12 -5.41 14.36
CA GLY A 113 -19.75 -4.55 15.34
C GLY A 113 -19.27 -3.10 15.33
N CYS A 114 -18.17 -2.78 14.63
CA CYS A 114 -17.65 -1.42 14.57
C CYS A 114 -18.64 -0.43 13.93
N LEU A 115 -19.49 -0.91 13.01
CA LEU A 115 -20.46 -0.07 12.30
C LEU A 115 -21.72 0.20 13.13
N SER A 116 -22.33 -0.82 13.70
CA SER A 116 -23.63 -0.72 14.40
C SER A 116 -23.54 -0.72 15.92
N GLY A 117 -22.37 -1.05 16.49
CA GLY A 117 -22.19 -1.33 17.92
C GLY A 117 -22.57 -2.77 18.32
N PHE A 118 -23.17 -3.53 17.39
CA PHE A 118 -23.64 -4.90 17.65
C PHE A 118 -23.08 -5.85 16.59
N PRO A 119 -22.18 -6.78 16.95
CA PRO A 119 -21.69 -7.79 16.02
C PRO A 119 -22.82 -8.58 15.38
N GLY A 120 -22.79 -8.72 14.05
CA GLY A 120 -23.81 -9.40 13.26
C GLY A 120 -25.00 -8.51 12.80
N ARG A 121 -25.11 -7.29 13.30
CA ARG A 121 -26.18 -6.36 12.94
C ARG A 121 -25.73 -5.38 11.86
N SER A 122 -26.53 -5.25 10.80
CA SER A 122 -26.33 -4.26 9.74
C SER A 122 -26.38 -2.83 10.28
N PRO A 123 -25.55 -1.91 9.78
CA PRO A 123 -25.65 -0.48 10.07
C PRO A 123 -26.78 0.23 9.31
N GLY A 124 -27.55 -0.51 8.49
CA GLY A 124 -28.62 0.06 7.65
C GLY A 124 -28.17 0.58 6.29
N TYR A 125 -26.89 0.43 5.94
CA TYR A 125 -26.33 0.74 4.63
C TYR A 125 -25.13 -0.16 4.32
N ASP A 126 -24.71 -0.21 3.06
CA ASP A 126 -23.51 -0.89 2.63
C ASP A 126 -22.30 0.04 2.74
N ALA A 127 -21.47 -0.19 3.77
CA ALA A 127 -20.36 0.70 4.08
C ALA A 127 -19.21 0.56 3.06
N LEU A 128 -19.01 -0.62 2.47
CA LEU A 128 -17.98 -0.83 1.44
C LEU A 128 -18.39 -0.14 0.14
N GLN A 129 -19.63 -0.31 -0.32
CA GLN A 129 -20.13 0.38 -1.52
C GLN A 129 -20.02 1.89 -1.37
N PHE A 130 -20.48 2.42 -0.24
CA PHE A 130 -20.39 3.85 0.03
C PHE A 130 -18.94 4.37 0.00
N ALA A 131 -18.00 3.62 0.59
CA ALA A 131 -16.58 4.00 0.59
C ALA A 131 -16.00 3.99 -0.83
N ILE A 132 -16.34 3.01 -1.66
CA ILE A 132 -15.92 2.93 -3.06
C ILE A 132 -16.40 4.16 -3.83
N ASP A 133 -17.70 4.46 -3.77
CA ASP A 133 -18.29 5.57 -4.48
C ASP A 133 -17.64 6.91 -4.10
N GLU A 134 -17.40 7.11 -2.79
CA GLU A 134 -16.78 8.34 -2.30
C GLU A 134 -15.28 8.44 -2.62
N CYS A 135 -14.53 7.33 -2.65
CA CYS A 135 -13.16 7.32 -3.13
C CYS A 135 -13.10 7.66 -4.62
N HIS A 136 -13.93 7.01 -5.44
CA HIS A 136 -13.96 7.22 -6.89
C HIS A 136 -14.35 8.65 -7.27
N LYS A 137 -15.32 9.26 -6.60
CA LYS A 137 -15.68 10.69 -6.78
C LYS A 137 -14.48 11.63 -6.59
N ARG A 138 -13.48 11.21 -5.81
CA ARG A 138 -12.27 11.99 -5.51
C ARG A 138 -11.05 11.57 -6.33
N GLY A 139 -11.21 10.65 -7.27
CA GLY A 139 -10.12 10.10 -8.07
C GLY A 139 -9.14 9.25 -7.27
N MET A 140 -9.63 8.57 -6.21
CA MET A 140 -8.84 7.67 -5.39
C MET A 140 -9.20 6.21 -5.70
N GLU A 141 -8.20 5.34 -5.80
CA GLU A 141 -8.43 3.90 -5.77
C GLU A 141 -8.81 3.44 -4.36
N LEU A 142 -9.74 2.48 -4.29
CA LEU A 142 -10.07 1.77 -3.06
C LEU A 142 -9.66 0.31 -3.17
N HIS A 143 -8.76 -0.12 -2.28
CA HIS A 143 -8.41 -1.52 -2.12
C HIS A 143 -9.12 -2.11 -0.90
N ALA A 144 -9.84 -3.20 -1.09
CA ALA A 144 -10.46 -3.93 0.00
C ALA A 144 -9.39 -4.65 0.82
N TRP A 145 -9.13 -4.17 2.02
CA TRP A 145 -8.15 -4.77 2.94
C TRP A 145 -8.76 -5.96 3.67
N VAL A 146 -8.25 -7.14 3.38
CA VAL A 146 -8.70 -8.43 3.89
C VAL A 146 -7.67 -8.98 4.87
N VAL A 147 -7.98 -8.96 6.17
CA VAL A 147 -7.19 -9.69 7.19
C VAL A 147 -7.45 -11.18 7.01
N THR A 148 -6.45 -11.95 6.60
CA THR A 148 -6.65 -13.32 6.10
C THR A 148 -6.68 -14.40 7.19
N ILE A 149 -5.53 -14.72 7.77
CA ILE A 149 -5.38 -15.85 8.72
C ILE A 149 -6.01 -15.59 10.09
N PRO A 150 -5.90 -14.41 10.73
CA PRO A 150 -6.58 -14.13 11.98
C PRO A 150 -8.10 -14.10 11.85
N VAL A 151 -8.80 -14.73 12.81
CA VAL A 151 -10.28 -14.80 12.88
C VAL A 151 -10.82 -14.09 14.13
N GLY A 152 -9.93 -13.60 14.99
CA GLY A 152 -10.25 -12.85 16.19
C GLY A 152 -10.42 -13.71 17.43
N LYS A 153 -10.97 -13.10 18.48
CA LYS A 153 -11.15 -13.78 19.76
C LYS A 153 -11.96 -15.07 19.61
N TRP A 154 -11.52 -16.14 20.28
CA TRP A 154 -12.13 -17.47 20.17
C TRP A 154 -13.63 -17.47 20.40
N ASN A 155 -14.11 -16.64 21.33
CA ASN A 155 -15.51 -16.51 21.68
C ASN A 155 -16.26 -15.38 20.97
N ALA A 156 -15.60 -14.63 20.09
CA ALA A 156 -16.25 -13.61 19.27
C ALA A 156 -17.16 -14.23 18.19
N LEU A 157 -18.16 -13.49 17.76
CA LEU A 157 -19.20 -13.95 16.82
C LEU A 157 -18.59 -14.54 15.54
N GLY A 158 -17.69 -13.81 14.88
CA GLY A 158 -17.08 -14.27 13.63
C GLY A 158 -16.36 -15.63 13.79
N CYS A 159 -15.54 -15.77 14.83
CA CYS A 159 -14.81 -17.00 15.11
C CYS A 159 -15.76 -18.16 15.48
N LYS A 160 -16.80 -17.91 16.27
CA LYS A 160 -17.83 -18.92 16.61
C LYS A 160 -18.56 -19.39 15.36
N THR A 161 -19.04 -18.44 14.55
CA THR A 161 -19.78 -18.73 13.32
C THR A 161 -18.95 -19.56 12.34
N LEU A 162 -17.68 -19.19 12.15
CA LEU A 162 -16.81 -19.89 11.22
C LEU A 162 -16.47 -21.31 11.72
N ARG A 163 -16.23 -21.49 13.02
CA ARG A 163 -16.02 -22.84 13.61
C ARG A 163 -17.23 -23.77 13.47
N GLN A 164 -18.44 -23.20 13.55
CA GLN A 164 -19.68 -23.96 13.35
C GLN A 164 -19.87 -24.36 11.87
N LYS A 165 -19.67 -23.40 10.95
CA LYS A 165 -19.80 -23.65 9.51
C LYS A 165 -18.69 -24.55 8.96
N MET A 166 -17.47 -24.42 9.49
CA MET A 166 -16.28 -25.11 8.99
C MET A 166 -15.45 -25.72 10.13
N PRO A 167 -15.92 -26.82 10.71
CA PRO A 167 -15.19 -27.52 11.78
C PRO A 167 -13.76 -27.88 11.35
N LYS A 168 -12.81 -27.79 12.25
CA LYS A 168 -11.38 -28.12 12.05
C LYS A 168 -10.62 -27.14 11.13
N LEU A 169 -11.26 -26.08 10.59
CA LEU A 169 -10.57 -25.06 9.81
C LEU A 169 -9.83 -24.05 10.67
N ILE A 170 -10.30 -23.85 11.90
CA ILE A 170 -9.78 -22.83 12.83
C ILE A 170 -9.00 -23.49 13.95
N LYS A 171 -7.76 -23.05 14.14
CA LYS A 171 -6.92 -23.40 15.28
C LYS A 171 -6.97 -22.31 16.35
N LYS A 172 -7.00 -22.74 17.63
CA LYS A 172 -6.92 -21.83 18.77
C LYS A 172 -5.47 -21.65 19.18
N ILE A 173 -5.02 -20.39 19.28
CA ILE A 173 -3.71 -20.03 19.82
C ILE A 173 -3.93 -18.94 20.86
N GLY A 174 -3.60 -19.24 22.11
CA GLY A 174 -3.95 -18.35 23.22
C GLY A 174 -5.47 -18.11 23.31
N ALA A 175 -5.88 -16.86 23.30
CA ALA A 175 -7.28 -16.44 23.34
C ALA A 175 -7.91 -16.25 21.95
N ASP A 176 -7.16 -16.44 20.88
CA ASP A 176 -7.57 -16.09 19.50
C ASP A 176 -7.70 -17.33 18.61
N GLY A 177 -8.55 -17.21 17.59
CA GLY A 177 -8.72 -18.17 16.51
C GLY A 177 -7.98 -17.74 15.25
N TYR A 178 -7.39 -18.71 14.57
CA TYR A 178 -6.66 -18.49 13.31
C TYR A 178 -7.07 -19.57 12.30
N MET A 179 -7.23 -19.21 11.06
CA MET A 179 -7.37 -20.18 9.97
C MET A 179 -6.09 -21.02 9.86
N ASP A 180 -6.25 -22.32 9.66
CA ASP A 180 -5.12 -23.23 9.53
C ASP A 180 -4.49 -23.12 8.13
N PRO A 181 -3.26 -22.57 7.97
CA PRO A 181 -2.62 -22.47 6.66
C PRO A 181 -2.33 -23.84 6.03
N GLU A 182 -2.19 -24.89 6.85
CA GLU A 182 -1.89 -26.26 6.40
C GLU A 182 -3.12 -27.00 5.87
N ASN A 183 -4.32 -26.45 6.13
CA ASN A 183 -5.56 -26.97 5.63
C ASN A 183 -5.90 -26.36 4.25
N SER A 184 -5.99 -27.17 3.19
CA SER A 184 -6.27 -26.70 1.83
C SER A 184 -7.57 -25.90 1.71
N ARG A 185 -8.58 -26.17 2.55
CA ARG A 185 -9.85 -25.43 2.60
C ARG A 185 -9.71 -23.98 3.05
N THR A 186 -8.61 -23.62 3.71
CA THR A 186 -8.31 -22.21 4.05
C THR A 186 -8.20 -21.36 2.80
N GLY A 187 -7.45 -21.84 1.80
CA GLY A 187 -7.33 -21.16 0.52
C GLY A 187 -8.66 -21.06 -0.23
N ASP A 188 -9.46 -22.12 -0.25
CA ASP A 188 -10.77 -22.12 -0.91
C ASP A 188 -11.73 -21.12 -0.26
N TYR A 189 -11.74 -21.07 1.07
CA TYR A 189 -12.60 -20.17 1.82
C TYR A 189 -12.22 -18.70 1.59
N LEU A 190 -10.93 -18.35 1.69
CA LEU A 190 -10.45 -16.98 1.45
C LEU A 190 -10.62 -16.56 0.00
N ALA A 191 -10.41 -17.47 -0.95
CA ALA A 191 -10.67 -17.23 -2.37
C ALA A 191 -12.15 -16.91 -2.64
N ASN A 192 -13.08 -17.62 -1.99
CA ASN A 192 -14.52 -17.35 -2.12
C ASN A 192 -14.89 -15.95 -1.55
N ILE A 193 -14.30 -15.54 -0.44
CA ILE A 193 -14.51 -14.19 0.12
C ILE A 193 -13.98 -13.12 -0.85
N CYS A 194 -12.75 -13.27 -1.34
CA CYS A 194 -12.17 -12.29 -2.25
C CYS A 194 -12.93 -12.24 -3.59
N ARG A 195 -13.38 -13.39 -4.08
CA ARG A 195 -14.27 -13.47 -5.25
C ARG A 195 -15.60 -12.75 -5.00
N GLU A 196 -16.23 -12.94 -3.83
CA GLU A 196 -17.48 -12.24 -3.48
C GLU A 196 -17.29 -10.73 -3.53
N ILE A 197 -16.21 -10.20 -2.94
CA ILE A 197 -15.89 -8.78 -2.97
C ILE A 197 -15.70 -8.32 -4.42
N THR A 198 -14.86 -9.00 -5.18
CA THR A 198 -14.55 -8.63 -6.57
C THR A 198 -15.79 -8.69 -7.48
N HIS A 199 -16.64 -9.70 -7.28
CA HIS A 199 -17.88 -9.86 -8.06
C HIS A 199 -18.89 -8.74 -7.77
N LYS A 200 -19.14 -8.48 -6.48
CA LYS A 200 -20.19 -7.54 -6.05
C LYS A 200 -19.80 -6.08 -6.18
N TYR A 201 -18.53 -5.75 -6.02
CA TYR A 201 -18.08 -4.37 -5.87
C TYR A 201 -17.07 -3.97 -6.94
N ASN A 202 -17.04 -2.67 -7.21
CA ASN A 202 -16.08 -2.08 -8.13
C ASN A 202 -14.81 -1.65 -7.39
N VAL A 203 -14.19 -2.57 -6.65
CA VAL A 203 -12.90 -2.33 -6.00
C VAL A 203 -11.77 -2.27 -7.01
N ASP A 204 -10.75 -1.46 -6.73
CA ASP A 204 -9.54 -1.34 -7.55
C ASP A 204 -8.51 -2.39 -7.21
N GLY A 205 -8.53 -2.89 -5.98
CA GLY A 205 -7.63 -3.94 -5.52
C GLY A 205 -8.18 -4.77 -4.37
N ILE A 206 -7.61 -5.97 -4.23
CA ILE A 206 -7.73 -6.82 -3.05
C ILE A 206 -6.38 -6.79 -2.34
N HIS A 207 -6.38 -6.30 -1.11
CA HIS A 207 -5.18 -6.18 -0.28
C HIS A 207 -5.18 -7.22 0.84
N LEU A 208 -4.23 -8.16 0.78
CA LEU A 208 -4.13 -9.27 1.73
C LEU A 208 -3.21 -8.91 2.89
N ASP A 209 -3.76 -8.83 4.09
CA ASP A 209 -2.98 -8.67 5.31
C ASP A 209 -2.93 -9.98 6.10
N TYR A 210 -1.87 -10.18 6.87
CA TYR A 210 -1.61 -11.40 7.61
C TYR A 210 -1.66 -12.68 6.76
N ILE A 211 -1.33 -12.58 5.47
CA ILE A 211 -1.16 -13.74 4.58
C ILE A 211 0.17 -14.44 4.86
N ARG A 212 0.28 -15.01 6.05
CA ARG A 212 1.48 -15.58 6.64
C ARG A 212 1.15 -16.34 7.91
N TYR A 213 2.09 -17.10 8.43
CA TYR A 213 1.95 -17.62 9.79
C TYR A 213 2.01 -16.47 10.80
N PRO A 214 1.09 -16.41 11.76
CA PRO A 214 1.14 -15.44 12.86
C PRO A 214 2.39 -15.62 13.73
N GLU A 215 2.84 -14.56 14.38
CA GLU A 215 4.03 -14.54 15.25
C GLU A 215 3.98 -15.60 16.37
N THR A 216 2.78 -15.86 16.87
CA THR A 216 2.53 -16.81 17.97
C THR A 216 2.38 -18.27 17.50
N TRP A 217 2.43 -18.51 16.18
CA TRP A 217 2.25 -19.84 15.62
C TRP A 217 3.52 -20.67 15.71
N ASN A 218 3.49 -21.79 16.42
CA ASN A 218 4.57 -22.75 16.41
C ASN A 218 4.55 -23.56 15.10
N ILE A 219 5.35 -23.14 14.12
CA ILE A 219 5.43 -23.79 12.82
C ILE A 219 6.21 -25.11 12.96
N LYS A 220 5.51 -26.23 12.79
CA LYS A 220 6.08 -27.59 12.93
C LYS A 220 6.63 -28.17 11.62
N VAL A 221 6.22 -27.64 10.49
CA VAL A 221 6.71 -28.04 9.17
C VAL A 221 7.98 -27.30 8.79
N SER A 222 8.72 -27.78 7.76
CA SER A 222 9.84 -27.02 7.24
C SER A 222 9.39 -25.64 6.74
N ARG A 223 10.28 -24.64 6.79
CA ARG A 223 9.95 -23.29 6.26
C ARG A 223 9.60 -23.31 4.79
N GLU A 224 10.21 -24.18 4.03
CA GLU A 224 9.88 -24.39 2.62
C GLU A 224 8.44 -24.91 2.46
N GLN A 225 8.07 -25.94 3.23
CA GLN A 225 6.71 -26.45 3.20
C GLN A 225 5.68 -25.41 3.68
N GLY A 226 6.01 -24.64 4.70
CA GLY A 226 5.17 -23.53 5.17
C GLY A 226 4.94 -22.48 4.07
N ARG A 227 5.99 -22.10 3.33
CA ARG A 227 5.87 -21.18 2.18
C ARG A 227 4.99 -21.77 1.07
N ARG A 228 5.10 -23.07 0.81
CA ARG A 228 4.21 -23.75 -0.18
C ARG A 228 2.74 -23.64 0.23
N TYR A 229 2.41 -23.84 1.51
CA TYR A 229 1.05 -23.70 2.02
C TYR A 229 0.51 -22.27 1.83
N ILE A 230 1.25 -21.28 2.27
CA ILE A 230 0.84 -19.88 2.13
C ILE A 230 0.74 -19.48 0.65
N THR A 231 1.72 -19.85 -0.18
CA THR A 231 1.68 -19.57 -1.64
C THR A 231 0.48 -20.23 -2.32
N ASN A 232 0.09 -21.44 -1.90
CA ASN A 232 -1.11 -22.09 -2.44
C ASN A 232 -2.40 -21.32 -2.07
N ILE A 233 -2.48 -20.74 -0.86
CA ILE A 233 -3.60 -19.89 -0.49
C ILE A 233 -3.62 -18.63 -1.36
N VAL A 234 -2.47 -17.97 -1.53
CA VAL A 234 -2.34 -16.79 -2.40
C VAL A 234 -2.76 -17.09 -3.82
N ARG A 235 -2.32 -18.21 -4.39
CA ARG A 235 -2.68 -18.64 -5.76
C ARG A 235 -4.18 -18.81 -5.92
N LYS A 236 -4.84 -19.51 -4.99
CA LYS A 236 -6.31 -19.70 -5.04
C LYS A 236 -7.06 -18.39 -5.00
N ILE A 237 -6.60 -17.44 -4.16
CA ILE A 237 -7.19 -16.08 -4.09
C ILE A 237 -6.96 -15.33 -5.39
N HIS A 238 -5.73 -15.31 -5.90
CA HIS A 238 -5.36 -14.67 -7.16
C HIS A 238 -6.22 -15.17 -8.31
N ASP A 239 -6.29 -16.49 -8.48
CA ASP A 239 -7.03 -17.11 -9.59
C ASP A 239 -8.52 -16.77 -9.52
N ALA A 240 -9.11 -16.77 -8.32
CA ALA A 240 -10.50 -16.40 -8.10
C ALA A 240 -10.78 -14.92 -8.42
N VAL A 241 -9.90 -14.00 -7.99
CA VAL A 241 -10.04 -12.57 -8.26
C VAL A 241 -9.85 -12.26 -9.74
N LYS A 242 -8.79 -12.81 -10.35
CA LYS A 242 -8.48 -12.54 -11.76
C LYS A 242 -9.49 -13.17 -12.74
N ALA A 243 -10.13 -14.26 -12.36
CA ALA A 243 -11.23 -14.85 -13.13
C ALA A 243 -12.49 -13.96 -13.15
N GLU A 244 -12.77 -13.22 -12.05
CA GLU A 244 -13.89 -12.28 -12.00
C GLU A 244 -13.56 -10.97 -12.72
N LYS A 245 -12.43 -10.34 -12.36
CA LYS A 245 -11.99 -9.05 -12.92
C LYS A 245 -10.47 -9.02 -13.04
N PRO A 246 -9.89 -9.29 -14.21
CA PRO A 246 -8.45 -9.39 -14.38
C PRO A 246 -7.69 -8.08 -14.10
N TRP A 247 -8.39 -6.93 -14.16
CA TRP A 247 -7.81 -5.61 -13.87
C TRP A 247 -7.76 -5.26 -12.38
N VAL A 248 -8.46 -5.99 -11.49
CA VAL A 248 -8.38 -5.76 -10.04
C VAL A 248 -7.00 -6.16 -9.55
N LYS A 249 -6.31 -5.24 -8.89
CA LYS A 249 -4.96 -5.46 -8.39
C LYS A 249 -4.95 -6.43 -7.23
N MET A 250 -3.97 -7.33 -7.24
CA MET A 250 -3.65 -8.18 -6.09
C MET A 250 -2.50 -7.57 -5.34
N SER A 251 -2.66 -7.30 -4.04
CA SER A 251 -1.59 -6.77 -3.20
C SER A 251 -1.55 -7.43 -1.83
N CYS A 252 -0.44 -7.28 -1.12
CA CYS A 252 -0.35 -7.68 0.28
C CYS A 252 0.57 -6.76 1.08
N SER A 253 0.44 -6.82 2.43
CA SER A 253 1.32 -6.17 3.40
C SER A 253 2.31 -7.18 4.00
N PRO A 254 3.47 -7.43 3.37
CA PRO A 254 4.47 -8.32 3.96
C PRO A 254 5.19 -7.66 5.13
N VAL A 255 5.84 -8.50 5.97
CA VAL A 255 6.80 -8.02 6.96
C VAL A 255 7.85 -7.16 6.25
N GLY A 256 8.20 -6.03 6.84
CA GLY A 256 9.00 -4.99 6.18
C GLY A 256 10.39 -5.39 5.71
N LYS A 257 10.97 -6.45 6.28
CA LYS A 257 12.17 -7.13 5.77
C LYS A 257 11.75 -8.41 5.07
N TYR A 258 12.17 -8.59 3.82
CA TYR A 258 11.86 -9.85 3.13
C TYR A 258 12.65 -11.01 3.73
N ASP A 259 13.99 -10.90 3.74
CA ASP A 259 14.91 -11.85 4.39
C ASP A 259 16.14 -11.09 4.90
N ASP A 260 17.10 -11.80 5.48
CA ASP A 260 18.41 -11.25 5.81
C ASP A 260 19.21 -10.98 4.53
N LEU A 261 19.92 -9.86 4.49
CA LEU A 261 20.67 -9.44 3.30
C LEU A 261 22.11 -9.93 3.36
N SER A 262 22.62 -10.57 2.29
CA SER A 262 24.00 -11.02 2.19
C SER A 262 25.02 -9.87 2.16
N ARG A 263 24.63 -8.72 1.59
CA ARG A 263 25.45 -7.50 1.46
C ARG A 263 25.40 -6.57 2.66
N TYR A 264 24.53 -6.84 3.63
CA TYR A 264 24.37 -6.04 4.83
C TYR A 264 24.09 -6.94 6.02
N ARG A 265 24.88 -6.80 7.09
CA ARG A 265 24.70 -7.61 8.30
C ARG A 265 23.40 -7.26 8.98
N SER A 266 22.41 -8.10 8.78
CA SER A 266 21.08 -7.93 9.36
C SER A 266 20.59 -9.27 9.91
N PHE A 267 19.91 -9.22 11.04
CA PHE A 267 19.29 -10.37 11.66
C PHE A 267 17.90 -9.97 12.15
N GLY A 268 17.03 -10.94 12.29
CA GLY A 268 15.82 -10.77 13.03
C GLY A 268 14.54 -11.14 12.30
N TRP A 269 13.50 -10.40 12.57
CA TRP A 269 12.16 -10.65 12.07
C TRP A 269 12.06 -10.33 10.58
N ASN A 270 11.67 -11.34 9.79
CA ASN A 270 11.54 -11.20 8.33
C ASN A 270 10.37 -12.03 7.80
N ALA A 271 9.98 -11.76 6.55
CA ALA A 271 8.86 -12.40 5.89
C ALA A 271 9.15 -13.85 5.50
N TYR A 272 10.27 -14.09 4.85
CA TYR A 272 10.58 -15.35 4.16
C TYR A 272 10.88 -16.50 5.11
N THR A 273 11.84 -16.29 6.03
CA THR A 273 12.31 -17.36 6.93
C THR A 273 11.50 -17.46 8.22
N LYS A 274 10.94 -16.36 8.74
CA LYS A 274 10.26 -16.37 10.04
C LYS A 274 8.78 -16.73 9.95
N VAL A 275 8.07 -16.19 8.97
CA VAL A 275 6.61 -16.34 8.84
C VAL A 275 6.15 -16.97 7.53
N CYS A 276 7.07 -17.52 6.74
CA CYS A 276 6.79 -18.25 5.50
C CYS A 276 6.04 -17.40 4.44
N GLN A 277 6.37 -16.11 4.35
CA GLN A 277 5.73 -15.15 3.46
C GLN A 277 6.67 -14.82 2.29
N ASP A 278 6.49 -15.52 1.16
CA ASP A 278 7.35 -15.39 -0.03
C ASP A 278 6.87 -14.24 -0.95
N ALA A 279 6.79 -13.02 -0.40
CA ALA A 279 6.18 -11.89 -1.10
C ALA A 279 6.93 -11.49 -2.39
N GLN A 280 8.27 -11.50 -2.39
CA GLN A 280 9.06 -11.24 -3.62
C GLN A 280 8.85 -12.34 -4.66
N GLY A 281 8.76 -13.60 -4.23
CA GLY A 281 8.42 -14.71 -5.12
C GLY A 281 7.02 -14.59 -5.72
N TRP A 282 6.03 -14.10 -4.97
CA TRP A 282 4.68 -13.86 -5.50
C TRP A 282 4.66 -12.71 -6.49
N LEU A 283 5.42 -11.65 -6.25
CA LEU A 283 5.57 -10.54 -7.20
C LEU A 283 6.19 -11.03 -8.51
N LYS A 284 7.32 -11.76 -8.40
CA LYS A 284 8.04 -12.35 -9.54
C LYS A 284 7.16 -13.28 -10.37
N SER A 285 6.36 -14.14 -9.73
CA SER A 285 5.49 -15.13 -10.40
C SER A 285 4.16 -14.56 -10.90
N GLY A 286 3.86 -13.29 -10.66
CA GLY A 286 2.63 -12.66 -11.09
C GLY A 286 1.43 -12.88 -10.19
N LEU A 287 1.62 -13.50 -9.03
CA LEU A 287 0.53 -13.68 -8.05
C LEU A 287 0.17 -12.40 -7.31
N MET A 288 1.08 -11.41 -7.29
CA MET A 288 0.84 -10.06 -6.78
C MET A 288 1.18 -9.03 -7.84
N ASP A 289 0.41 -7.96 -7.89
CA ASP A 289 0.63 -6.79 -8.73
C ASP A 289 1.35 -5.69 -7.96
N GLU A 290 1.11 -5.62 -6.65
CA GLU A 290 1.65 -4.62 -5.75
C GLU A 290 2.06 -5.24 -4.41
N LEU A 291 3.07 -4.66 -3.76
CA LEU A 291 3.45 -4.98 -2.38
C LEU A 291 3.49 -3.71 -1.54
N PHE A 292 2.99 -3.83 -0.31
CA PHE A 292 3.03 -2.77 0.71
C PHE A 292 3.83 -3.27 1.93
N PRO A 293 5.16 -3.43 1.82
CA PRO A 293 5.95 -3.95 2.93
C PRO A 293 5.86 -3.03 4.15
N MET A 294 5.55 -3.60 5.33
CA MET A 294 5.37 -2.88 6.60
C MET A 294 6.74 -2.46 7.17
N MET A 295 7.34 -1.44 6.57
CA MET A 295 8.68 -0.97 6.90
C MET A 295 8.68 0.03 8.06
N TYR A 296 8.17 -0.39 9.20
CA TYR A 296 8.06 0.44 10.41
C TYR A 296 9.38 0.44 11.18
N PHE A 297 10.45 0.85 10.52
CA PHE A 297 11.83 0.85 11.00
C PHE A 297 12.50 2.18 10.66
N LYS A 298 13.69 2.44 11.21
CA LYS A 298 14.53 3.61 10.90
C LYS A 298 15.94 3.20 10.49
N ASN A 299 16.63 4.11 9.82
CA ASN A 299 18.06 4.04 9.55
C ASN A 299 18.48 2.72 8.86
N GLU A 300 19.47 2.02 9.45
CA GLU A 300 20.01 0.76 8.95
C GLU A 300 19.00 -0.38 8.84
N HIS A 301 17.86 -0.27 9.50
CA HIS A 301 16.77 -1.23 9.40
C HIS A 301 15.76 -0.87 8.31
N PHE A 302 15.84 0.33 7.74
CA PHE A 302 14.96 0.81 6.67
C PHE A 302 15.67 0.82 5.32
N TYR A 303 16.73 1.64 5.17
CA TYR A 303 17.29 1.97 3.86
C TYR A 303 17.80 0.77 3.06
N PRO A 304 18.57 -0.18 3.61
CA PRO A 304 19.04 -1.34 2.85
C PRO A 304 17.90 -2.22 2.36
N PHE A 305 16.84 -2.33 3.16
CA PHE A 305 15.67 -3.16 2.82
C PHE A 305 14.74 -2.46 1.82
N ALA A 306 14.65 -1.13 1.84
CA ALA A 306 13.95 -0.37 0.80
C ALA A 306 14.59 -0.57 -0.58
N ILE A 307 15.93 -0.58 -0.63
CA ILE A 307 16.68 -0.88 -1.84
C ILE A 307 16.41 -2.33 -2.30
N ASP A 308 16.42 -3.29 -1.38
CA ASP A 308 16.15 -4.70 -1.69
C ASP A 308 14.73 -4.88 -2.27
N TRP A 309 13.72 -4.25 -1.67
CA TRP A 309 12.35 -4.28 -2.20
C TRP A 309 12.26 -3.69 -3.60
N GLN A 310 12.97 -2.61 -3.88
CA GLN A 310 12.99 -1.97 -5.20
C GLN A 310 13.68 -2.86 -6.24
N GLU A 311 14.86 -3.40 -5.92
CA GLU A 311 15.62 -4.28 -6.81
C GLU A 311 14.86 -5.57 -7.16
N GLN A 312 14.06 -6.08 -6.22
CA GLN A 312 13.24 -7.28 -6.40
C GLN A 312 11.79 -6.98 -6.83
N SER A 313 11.52 -5.77 -7.31
CA SER A 313 10.19 -5.37 -7.77
C SER A 313 9.74 -6.06 -9.07
N HIS A 314 10.69 -6.57 -9.86
CA HIS A 314 10.44 -7.19 -11.16
C HIS A 314 9.57 -6.33 -12.10
N GLY A 315 9.74 -4.99 -12.03
CA GLY A 315 8.97 -4.03 -12.83
C GLY A 315 7.54 -3.81 -12.36
N LYS A 316 7.18 -4.32 -11.18
CA LYS A 316 5.87 -4.13 -10.56
C LYS A 316 5.90 -3.07 -9.46
N ILE A 317 4.76 -2.82 -8.84
CA ILE A 317 4.59 -1.73 -7.91
C ILE A 317 5.03 -2.15 -6.50
N VAL A 318 5.91 -1.38 -5.89
CA VAL A 318 6.29 -1.52 -4.48
C VAL A 318 6.05 -0.20 -3.76
N VAL A 319 5.35 -0.28 -2.62
CA VAL A 319 4.86 0.86 -1.85
C VAL A 319 5.23 0.65 -0.38
N PRO A 320 6.45 1.02 0.06
CA PRO A 320 6.83 0.90 1.45
C PRO A 320 5.85 1.56 2.41
N GLY A 321 5.42 0.81 3.42
CA GLY A 321 4.59 1.29 4.52
C GLY A 321 5.42 2.02 5.55
N LEU A 322 5.02 3.24 5.90
CA LEU A 322 5.69 4.11 6.85
C LEU A 322 4.93 4.14 8.18
N GLY A 323 5.64 3.85 9.27
CA GLY A 323 5.07 3.78 10.62
C GLY A 323 4.88 5.15 11.26
N ILE A 324 4.04 6.01 10.68
CA ILE A 324 3.81 7.37 11.19
C ILE A 324 3.15 7.42 12.57
N TYR A 325 2.61 6.30 13.05
CA TYR A 325 2.07 6.21 14.42
C TYR A 325 3.17 6.42 15.48
N PHE A 326 4.42 6.10 15.18
CA PHE A 326 5.56 6.36 16.06
C PHE A 326 5.88 7.85 16.27
N LEU A 327 5.27 8.75 15.47
CA LEU A 327 5.32 10.19 15.70
C LEU A 327 4.46 10.63 16.90
N ASP A 328 3.51 9.79 17.34
CA ASP A 328 2.76 10.03 18.56
C ASP A 328 3.62 9.61 19.77
N PRO A 329 3.86 10.47 20.76
CA PRO A 329 4.67 10.14 21.95
C PRO A 329 4.14 8.95 22.76
N LYS A 330 2.86 8.60 22.61
CA LYS A 330 2.24 7.44 23.27
C LYS A 330 2.59 6.11 22.59
N GLU A 331 2.94 6.15 21.30
CA GLU A 331 3.23 4.97 20.49
C GLU A 331 4.73 4.79 20.25
N GLY A 332 5.50 5.89 20.19
CA GLY A 332 6.93 5.86 19.95
C GLY A 332 7.63 7.19 20.16
N LYS A 333 8.92 7.23 19.82
CA LYS A 333 9.77 8.41 19.97
C LYS A 333 10.47 8.77 18.65
N TRP A 334 9.74 8.66 17.52
CA TRP A 334 10.27 9.08 16.24
C TRP A 334 10.15 10.59 16.07
N ASN A 335 11.10 11.15 15.32
CA ASN A 335 11.04 12.53 14.87
C ASN A 335 10.46 12.55 13.44
N ILE A 336 9.77 13.62 13.09
CA ILE A 336 9.26 13.80 11.73
C ILE A 336 10.36 13.67 10.66
N ASN A 337 11.59 14.11 10.98
CA ASN A 337 12.72 13.99 10.05
C ASN A 337 13.07 12.54 9.72
N ASP A 338 12.82 11.58 10.61
CA ASP A 338 12.98 10.15 10.31
C ASP A 338 12.08 9.76 9.14
N VAL A 339 10.79 10.09 9.23
CA VAL A 339 9.79 9.74 8.21
C VAL A 339 9.98 10.52 6.91
N THR A 340 10.28 11.82 7.01
CA THR A 340 10.46 12.64 5.79
C THR A 340 11.69 12.23 4.99
N ALA A 341 12.78 11.83 5.67
CA ALA A 341 13.97 11.29 4.99
C ALA A 341 13.65 9.96 4.28
N GLU A 342 12.85 9.09 4.90
CA GLU A 342 12.35 7.87 4.26
C GLU A 342 11.50 8.17 3.03
N MET A 343 10.57 9.13 3.11
CA MET A 343 9.74 9.54 1.97
C MET A 343 10.57 10.04 0.78
N TYR A 344 11.58 10.87 1.02
CA TYR A 344 12.50 11.31 -0.03
C TYR A 344 13.29 10.14 -0.63
N HIS A 345 13.76 9.24 0.22
CA HIS A 345 14.56 8.09 -0.22
C HIS A 345 13.76 7.16 -1.14
N ILE A 346 12.55 6.75 -0.72
CA ILE A 346 11.72 5.84 -1.51
C ILE A 346 11.23 6.48 -2.81
N ARG A 347 10.92 7.78 -2.82
CA ARG A 347 10.60 8.51 -4.06
C ARG A 347 11.78 8.54 -5.02
N ASN A 348 13.01 8.74 -4.53
CA ASN A 348 14.21 8.68 -5.36
C ASN A 348 14.48 7.27 -5.94
N LEU A 349 14.01 6.22 -5.27
CA LEU A 349 14.02 4.86 -5.79
C LEU A 349 12.88 4.57 -6.79
N GLY A 350 12.02 5.55 -7.08
CA GLY A 350 10.87 5.39 -7.98
C GLY A 350 9.71 4.59 -7.37
N MET A 351 9.66 4.47 -6.05
CA MET A 351 8.58 3.79 -5.33
C MET A 351 7.54 4.78 -4.81
N GLY A 352 6.31 4.29 -4.60
CA GLY A 352 5.29 4.97 -3.82
C GLY A 352 5.49 4.83 -2.32
N TYR A 353 4.55 5.31 -1.52
CA TYR A 353 4.53 5.14 -0.06
C TYR A 353 3.11 4.99 0.46
N ALA A 354 2.99 4.34 1.63
CA ALA A 354 1.73 4.16 2.33
C ALA A 354 1.87 4.51 3.81
N PHE A 355 0.96 5.30 4.35
CA PHE A 355 0.99 5.66 5.76
C PHE A 355 0.22 4.66 6.63
N PHE A 356 0.83 4.13 7.64
CA PHE A 356 0.15 3.41 8.70
C PHE A 356 0.10 4.29 9.95
N ARG A 357 -1.06 4.88 10.26
CA ARG A 357 -2.36 4.76 9.60
C ARG A 357 -3.06 6.12 9.54
N ASN A 358 -4.27 6.15 8.95
CA ASN A 358 -5.05 7.36 8.67
C ASN A 358 -5.15 8.34 9.86
N LYS A 359 -5.49 7.85 11.06
CA LYS A 359 -5.63 8.69 12.25
C LYS A 359 -4.41 9.59 12.48
N PHE A 360 -3.21 9.03 12.46
CA PHE A 360 -1.98 9.77 12.78
C PHE A 360 -1.61 10.78 11.70
N LEU A 361 -1.97 10.48 10.42
CA LEU A 361 -1.83 11.45 9.32
C LEU A 361 -2.78 12.63 9.56
N LEU A 362 -4.07 12.36 9.76
CA LEU A 362 -5.08 13.41 9.90
C LEU A 362 -5.01 14.16 11.25
N ASP A 363 -4.49 13.54 12.30
CA ASP A 363 -4.15 14.24 13.56
C ASP A 363 -2.94 15.15 13.37
N ASN A 364 -2.32 15.15 12.21
CA ASN A 364 -1.15 15.97 11.87
C ASN A 364 -0.01 15.84 12.88
N LYS A 365 0.29 14.60 13.33
CA LYS A 365 1.32 14.36 14.34
C LYS A 365 2.66 14.93 13.89
N GLN A 366 3.24 15.81 14.69
CA GLN A 366 4.47 16.57 14.40
C GLN A 366 4.46 17.30 13.03
N GLY A 367 3.28 17.60 12.45
CA GLY A 367 3.16 18.29 11.17
C GLY A 367 3.28 17.38 9.94
N ILE A 368 3.06 16.07 10.07
CA ILE A 368 3.18 15.11 8.96
C ILE A 368 2.18 15.38 7.82
N LEU A 369 0.96 15.82 8.12
CA LEU A 369 -0.03 16.19 7.10
C LEU A 369 0.43 17.41 6.31
N ASP A 370 0.87 18.46 7.01
CA ASP A 370 1.37 19.69 6.40
C ASP A 370 2.61 19.42 5.54
N PHE A 371 3.49 18.54 6.02
CA PHE A 371 4.63 18.10 5.23
C PHE A 371 4.16 17.35 3.97
N THR A 372 3.23 16.42 4.10
CA THR A 372 2.72 15.62 2.98
C THR A 372 2.11 16.50 1.89
N GLN A 373 1.34 17.53 2.27
CA GLN A 373 0.78 18.49 1.33
C GLN A 373 1.86 19.27 0.56
N ARG A 374 2.93 19.70 1.22
CA ARG A 374 4.07 20.37 0.58
C ARG A 374 4.90 19.42 -0.27
N PHE A 375 5.09 18.18 0.18
CA PHE A 375 5.80 17.13 -0.54
C PHE A 375 5.07 16.68 -1.81
N ASN A 376 3.74 16.83 -1.82
CA ASN A 376 2.85 16.53 -2.94
C ASN A 376 2.16 17.79 -3.47
N PRO A 377 2.85 18.73 -4.10
CA PRO A 377 2.22 19.96 -4.62
C PRO A 377 1.18 19.66 -5.71
N TYR A 378 1.35 18.56 -6.45
CA TYR A 378 0.47 18.13 -7.52
C TYR A 378 -0.03 16.69 -7.30
N PRO A 379 -1.21 16.32 -7.82
CA PRO A 379 -1.66 14.94 -7.89
C PRO A 379 -0.68 14.07 -8.69
N SER A 380 -0.63 12.79 -8.36
CA SER A 380 0.04 11.76 -9.16
C SER A 380 -0.95 10.67 -9.51
N LEU A 381 -0.77 10.08 -10.68
CA LEU A 381 -1.54 8.91 -11.11
C LEU A 381 -0.98 7.66 -10.47
N VAL A 382 -1.84 6.69 -10.20
CA VAL A 382 -1.39 5.35 -9.82
C VAL A 382 -0.70 4.72 -11.04
N PRO A 383 0.46 4.06 -10.89
CA PRO A 383 1.14 3.42 -12.01
C PRO A 383 0.27 2.36 -12.69
N PRO A 384 0.23 2.30 -14.04
CA PRO A 384 -0.53 1.29 -14.75
C PRO A 384 0.11 -0.10 -14.65
N MET A 385 -0.71 -1.15 -14.71
CA MET A 385 -0.26 -2.55 -14.75
C MET A 385 0.21 -2.94 -16.17
N THR A 386 1.36 -2.45 -16.60
CA THR A 386 1.91 -2.70 -17.95
C THR A 386 2.27 -4.17 -18.20
N TRP A 387 2.41 -4.97 -17.15
CA TRP A 387 2.60 -6.42 -17.24
C TRP A 387 1.30 -7.20 -17.51
N ALA A 388 0.15 -6.62 -17.16
CA ALA A 388 -1.15 -7.25 -17.36
C ALA A 388 -1.72 -6.96 -18.75
N SER A 389 -1.50 -5.76 -19.27
CA SER A 389 -1.92 -5.37 -20.62
C SER A 389 -1.01 -4.28 -21.19
N LYS A 390 -0.77 -4.34 -22.49
CA LYS A 390 -0.11 -3.28 -23.27
C LYS A 390 -1.13 -2.39 -23.98
N ASN A 391 -2.40 -2.73 -23.90
CA ASN A 391 -3.47 -1.97 -24.54
C ASN A 391 -3.61 -0.61 -23.86
N GLN A 392 -3.76 0.41 -24.68
CA GLN A 392 -4.00 1.78 -24.23
C GLN A 392 -5.42 2.17 -24.59
N PRO A 393 -6.11 2.99 -23.78
CA PRO A 393 -7.37 3.57 -24.19
C PRO A 393 -7.19 4.44 -25.42
N GLU A 394 -8.20 4.50 -26.28
CA GLU A 394 -8.22 5.48 -27.36
C GLU A 394 -8.21 6.91 -26.79
N GLN A 395 -7.75 7.85 -27.59
CA GLN A 395 -7.73 9.24 -27.15
C GLN A 395 -9.13 9.81 -27.00
N PRO A 396 -9.36 10.69 -25.98
CA PRO A 396 -10.59 11.45 -25.88
C PRO A 396 -10.84 12.24 -27.18
N GLN A 397 -12.09 12.24 -27.61
CA GLN A 397 -12.51 12.90 -28.86
C GLN A 397 -13.38 14.14 -28.55
N GLN A 398 -13.61 14.98 -29.55
CA GLN A 398 -14.48 16.15 -29.45
C GLN A 398 -14.12 17.11 -28.30
N LEU A 399 -12.81 17.30 -28.08
CA LEU A 399 -12.35 18.25 -27.07
C LEU A 399 -12.83 19.66 -27.38
N SER A 400 -13.56 20.25 -26.45
CA SER A 400 -14.01 21.65 -26.53
C SER A 400 -13.58 22.38 -25.25
N VAL A 401 -13.07 23.59 -25.43
CA VAL A 401 -12.67 24.47 -24.31
C VAL A 401 -13.40 25.79 -24.47
N ILE A 402 -14.24 26.13 -23.51
CA ILE A 402 -14.98 27.39 -23.45
C ILE A 402 -14.47 28.19 -22.25
N THR A 403 -13.96 29.39 -22.52
CA THR A 403 -13.51 30.31 -21.48
C THR A 403 -14.51 31.44 -21.35
N THR A 404 -15.04 31.62 -20.14
CA THR A 404 -15.81 32.78 -19.72
C THR A 404 -15.02 33.52 -18.66
N ASP A 405 -15.37 34.80 -18.35
CA ASP A 405 -14.56 35.72 -17.52
C ASP A 405 -14.00 35.14 -16.22
N ASN A 406 -14.60 34.11 -15.64
CA ASN A 406 -14.15 33.48 -14.40
C ASN A 406 -14.17 31.95 -14.42
N LYS A 407 -14.42 31.30 -15.56
CA LYS A 407 -14.50 29.84 -15.64
C LYS A 407 -13.95 29.33 -16.97
N VAL A 408 -13.21 28.26 -16.89
CA VAL A 408 -12.83 27.45 -18.05
C VAL A 408 -13.63 26.16 -18.00
N SER A 409 -14.49 25.94 -18.99
CA SER A 409 -15.25 24.71 -19.17
C SER A 409 -14.56 23.86 -20.24
N VAL A 410 -14.22 22.65 -19.89
CA VAL A 410 -13.62 21.66 -20.81
C VAL A 410 -14.60 20.51 -20.96
N SER A 411 -14.95 20.17 -22.18
CA SER A 411 -15.78 19.03 -22.50
C SER A 411 -15.13 18.15 -23.55
N TRP A 412 -15.39 16.86 -23.47
CA TRP A 412 -14.89 15.86 -24.43
C TRP A 412 -15.79 14.63 -24.44
N SER A 413 -15.64 13.82 -25.47
CA SER A 413 -16.23 12.48 -25.54
C SER A 413 -15.19 11.45 -25.09
N ASN A 414 -15.56 10.57 -24.18
CA ASN A 414 -14.69 9.52 -23.72
C ASN A 414 -14.59 8.40 -24.75
N PRO A 415 -13.41 7.78 -24.89
CA PRO A 415 -13.31 6.55 -25.62
C PRO A 415 -14.04 5.42 -24.87
N SER A 416 -14.81 4.64 -25.61
CA SER A 416 -15.48 3.44 -25.08
C SER A 416 -14.63 2.18 -25.19
N ASN A 417 -13.54 2.24 -25.95
CA ASN A 417 -12.71 1.09 -26.29
C ASN A 417 -11.23 1.37 -26.01
N TYR A 418 -10.47 0.29 -25.83
CA TYR A 418 -9.02 0.28 -25.96
C TYR A 418 -8.61 0.19 -27.43
N THR A 419 -7.33 0.45 -27.72
CA THR A 419 -6.76 0.41 -29.09
C THR A 419 -6.91 -0.94 -29.80
N ASP A 420 -7.14 -2.01 -29.08
CA ASP A 420 -7.44 -3.34 -29.62
C ASP A 420 -8.94 -3.61 -29.84
N GLY A 421 -9.80 -2.61 -29.60
CA GLY A 421 -11.25 -2.70 -29.75
C GLY A 421 -11.98 -3.32 -28.54
N THR A 422 -11.29 -3.73 -27.49
CA THR A 422 -11.95 -4.21 -26.25
C THR A 422 -12.56 -3.03 -25.48
N LYS A 423 -13.71 -3.29 -24.84
CA LYS A 423 -14.43 -2.24 -24.10
C LYS A 423 -13.70 -1.87 -22.79
N ILE A 424 -13.68 -0.60 -22.47
CA ILE A 424 -13.23 -0.10 -21.18
C ILE A 424 -14.25 -0.50 -20.13
N ALA A 425 -13.81 -1.31 -19.14
CA ALA A 425 -14.72 -1.91 -18.16
C ALA A 425 -15.23 -0.90 -17.13
N THR A 426 -14.42 0.06 -16.74
CA THR A 426 -14.75 1.07 -15.74
C THR A 426 -14.04 2.37 -16.05
N PRO A 427 -14.79 3.37 -16.46
CA PRO A 427 -14.26 4.68 -16.71
C PRO A 427 -14.17 5.54 -15.42
N TYR A 428 -13.02 6.20 -15.20
CA TYR A 428 -12.82 7.23 -14.16
C TYR A 428 -12.46 8.58 -14.74
N ILE A 429 -12.95 9.65 -14.14
CA ILE A 429 -12.44 11.00 -14.38
C ILE A 429 -11.64 11.47 -13.18
N TYR A 430 -10.42 11.89 -13.43
CA TYR A 430 -9.67 12.72 -12.52
C TYR A 430 -9.95 14.19 -12.81
N ASN A 431 -10.90 14.78 -12.14
CA ASN A 431 -11.33 16.18 -12.38
C ASN A 431 -10.21 17.23 -12.25
N ASN A 432 -9.06 16.86 -11.71
CA ASN A 432 -7.95 17.79 -11.45
C ASN A 432 -6.68 17.49 -12.27
N CYS A 433 -6.70 16.57 -13.21
CA CYS A 433 -5.48 16.07 -13.88
C CYS A 433 -5.44 16.23 -15.41
N LEU A 434 -6.33 17.02 -15.98
CA LEU A 434 -6.41 17.23 -17.45
C LEU A 434 -5.13 17.79 -18.09
N LEU A 435 -4.23 18.40 -17.31
CA LEU A 435 -3.00 19.00 -17.82
C LEU A 435 -1.81 18.01 -17.87
N TYR A 436 -1.92 16.81 -17.34
CA TYR A 436 -0.80 15.89 -17.15
C TYR A 436 -1.03 14.47 -17.67
N THR A 437 -2.11 14.22 -18.37
CA THR A 437 -2.49 12.86 -18.78
C THR A 437 -1.67 12.36 -19.97
N SER A 438 -0.85 11.39 -19.69
CA SER A 438 -0.71 10.21 -20.54
C SER A 438 -1.65 9.17 -19.95
N PRO A 439 -2.55 8.58 -20.70
CA PRO A 439 -3.58 7.75 -20.15
C PRO A 439 -3.02 6.46 -19.58
N SER A 440 -3.28 6.20 -18.31
CA SER A 440 -3.37 4.82 -17.84
C SER A 440 -4.74 4.27 -18.27
N PRO A 441 -4.93 2.95 -18.41
CA PRO A 441 -6.24 2.36 -18.71
C PRO A 441 -7.38 2.76 -17.76
N ARG A 442 -7.06 3.40 -16.63
CA ARG A 442 -8.02 3.92 -15.66
C ARG A 442 -8.19 5.43 -15.70
N ASP A 443 -7.27 6.14 -16.35
CA ASP A 443 -7.25 7.61 -16.33
C ASP A 443 -8.16 8.24 -17.37
N ILE A 444 -8.77 7.42 -18.22
CA ILE A 444 -9.69 7.85 -19.25
C ILE A 444 -11.07 7.36 -18.90
N SER A 445 -11.63 8.02 -17.97
CA SER A 445 -12.96 7.68 -17.63
C SER A 445 -13.74 8.94 -17.41
N GLY A 446 -14.59 9.18 -18.30
CA GLY A 446 -15.48 10.28 -18.26
C GLY A 446 -16.74 9.99 -17.48
N SER A 447 -17.30 10.93 -16.87
CA SER A 447 -18.68 10.91 -16.39
C SER A 447 -19.65 11.30 -17.24
#